data_26456757b3d31a5063f3d6150be8a475
#
_entry.id   26456757b3d31a5063f3d6150be8a475
#
_cell.length_a   1.000
_cell.length_b   1.000
_cell.length_c   1.000
_cell.angle_alpha   90.00
_cell.angle_beta   90.00
_cell.angle_gamma   90.00
#
_symmetry.space_group_name_H-M   'P 1'
#
loop_
_entity.id
_entity.type
_entity.pdbx_description
1 polymer ?
#
loop_
_entity_poly.entity_id
_entity_poly.type
_entity_poly.pdbx_seq_one_letter_code
_entity_poly.pdbx_strand_id
1 'polypeptide(L)'
;MKFIIRLFSTLIITFCYIELAYSKTTKIIIFGDSLIAGYGLVVEDNFVNQLKLKTIENKINDVTLFNSGVSGETSTGLLNRYKWVLEDNYDGVIILIGANDALRGIDPTLTSQNIEKILSYLKEKQIPTMLIGMKAPNNLGEIYVNEFNAIYPKLS
;
A
#
# COMPACT_ATOMS: atom_id res chain seq x y z
N MET A 1 45.41 30.11 -27.59
CA MET A 1 44.94 30.25 -26.23
C MET A 1 43.42 30.44 -26.07
N LYS A 2 42.79 31.38 -26.80
CA LYS A 2 41.34 31.63 -26.72
C LYS A 2 40.49 30.45 -27.19
N PHE A 3 40.95 29.61 -28.14
CA PHE A 3 40.27 28.46 -28.65
C PHE A 3 40.25 27.28 -27.64
N ILE A 4 41.33 27.05 -26.93
CA ILE A 4 41.48 26.02 -25.92
C ILE A 4 40.59 26.33 -24.70
N ILE A 5 40.50 27.61 -24.29
CA ILE A 5 39.64 28.05 -23.19
C ILE A 5 38.16 27.85 -23.52
N ARG A 6 37.73 28.09 -24.76
CA ARG A 6 36.33 27.82 -25.20
C ARG A 6 36.00 26.33 -25.23
N LEU A 7 36.97 25.49 -25.64
CA LEU A 7 36.77 24.04 -25.65
C LEU A 7 36.63 23.47 -24.21
N PHE A 8 37.44 24.00 -23.27
CA PHE A 8 37.35 23.59 -21.86
C PHE A 8 36.08 24.11 -21.18
N SER A 9 35.59 25.30 -21.51
CA SER A 9 34.35 25.82 -20.93
C SER A 9 33.12 25.07 -21.43
N THR A 10 33.08 24.65 -22.71
CA THR A 10 31.99 23.79 -23.24
C THR A 10 32.01 22.38 -22.65
N LEU A 11 33.20 21.83 -22.40
CA LEU A 11 33.32 20.49 -21.78
C LEU A 11 32.83 20.49 -20.30
N ILE A 12 33.13 21.55 -19.55
CA ILE A 12 32.68 21.73 -18.17
C ILE A 12 31.16 21.93 -18.08
N ILE A 13 30.58 22.68 -19.03
CA ILE A 13 29.13 22.90 -19.09
C ILE A 13 28.39 21.62 -19.45
N THR A 14 28.94 20.76 -20.33
CA THR A 14 28.35 19.48 -20.67
C THR A 14 28.45 18.46 -19.52
N PHE A 15 29.48 18.56 -18.68
CA PHE A 15 29.65 17.68 -17.51
C PHE A 15 28.71 18.03 -16.33
N CYS A 16 28.25 19.30 -16.23
CA CYS A 16 27.28 19.72 -15.20
C CYS A 16 25.84 19.28 -15.50
N TYR A 17 25.52 18.78 -16.70
CA TYR A 17 24.17 18.29 -17.06
C TYR A 17 24.04 16.77 -17.01
N ILE A 18 25.04 16.03 -16.52
CA ILE A 18 24.81 14.69 -16.03
C ILE A 18 24.19 14.84 -14.63
N GLU A 19 22.93 15.29 -14.56
CA GLU A 19 22.10 14.95 -13.42
C GLU A 19 22.11 13.43 -13.37
N LEU A 20 22.81 12.90 -12.36
CA LEU A 20 22.56 11.54 -11.91
C LEU A 20 21.07 11.50 -11.66
N ALA A 21 20.32 10.91 -12.60
CA ALA A 21 18.94 10.52 -12.38
C ALA A 21 18.98 9.48 -11.26
N TYR A 22 19.03 9.97 -10.03
CA TYR A 22 18.87 9.15 -8.85
C TYR A 22 17.43 8.68 -8.92
N SER A 23 17.22 7.46 -9.42
CA SER A 23 15.88 6.87 -9.45
C SER A 23 15.37 6.86 -8.01
N LYS A 24 14.42 7.75 -7.71
CA LYS A 24 13.78 7.80 -6.41
C LYS A 24 13.05 6.49 -6.21
N THR A 25 13.46 5.70 -5.24
CA THR A 25 12.77 4.46 -4.88
C THR A 25 11.36 4.78 -4.36
N THR A 26 10.35 4.23 -5.01
CA THR A 26 8.94 4.34 -4.62
C THR A 26 8.68 3.50 -3.37
N LYS A 27 8.23 4.11 -2.29
CA LYS A 27 7.89 3.45 -1.04
C LYS A 27 6.40 3.12 -0.99
N ILE A 28 6.06 1.84 -0.94
CA ILE A 28 4.67 1.39 -0.82
C ILE A 28 4.49 0.67 0.51
N ILE A 29 3.55 1.15 1.32
CA ILE A 29 3.15 0.46 2.55
C ILE A 29 1.91 -0.39 2.30
N ILE A 30 1.88 -1.57 2.93
CA ILE A 30 0.80 -2.54 2.79
C ILE A 30 0.17 -2.74 4.17
N PHE A 31 -1.01 -2.18 4.35
CA PHE A 31 -1.83 -2.36 5.55
C PHE A 31 -2.70 -3.59 5.43
N GLY A 32 -2.89 -4.28 6.54
CA GLY A 32 -3.80 -5.40 6.61
C GLY A 32 -3.74 -6.15 7.94
N ASP A 33 -4.43 -7.25 7.97
CA ASP A 33 -4.52 -8.15 9.12
C ASP A 33 -3.47 -9.28 9.07
N SER A 34 -3.83 -10.46 9.57
CA SER A 34 -2.97 -11.64 9.58
C SER A 34 -2.54 -12.11 8.18
N LEU A 35 -3.32 -11.83 7.15
CA LEU A 35 -2.98 -12.18 5.76
C LEU A 35 -1.77 -11.38 5.27
N ILE A 36 -1.68 -10.12 5.65
CA ILE A 36 -0.52 -9.27 5.33
C ILE A 36 0.63 -9.52 6.31
N ALA A 37 0.32 -9.69 7.60
CA ALA A 37 1.33 -10.01 8.63
C ALA A 37 2.09 -11.32 8.32
N GLY A 38 1.46 -12.25 7.57
CA GLY A 38 2.03 -13.56 7.26
C GLY A 38 1.86 -14.58 8.39
N TYR A 39 0.77 -14.48 9.18
CA TYR A 39 0.51 -15.38 10.28
C TYR A 39 0.46 -16.85 9.83
N GLY A 40 1.25 -17.70 10.48
CA GLY A 40 1.32 -19.13 10.17
C GLY A 40 2.21 -19.48 8.97
N LEU A 41 2.85 -18.50 8.34
CA LEU A 41 3.78 -18.69 7.22
C LEU A 41 5.23 -18.42 7.65
N VAL A 42 6.18 -19.04 6.97
CA VAL A 42 7.57 -18.58 7.03
C VAL A 42 7.69 -17.23 6.35
N VAL A 43 8.68 -16.45 6.73
CA VAL A 43 8.79 -15.05 6.28
C VAL A 43 8.83 -14.93 4.76
N GLU A 44 9.50 -15.88 4.10
CA GLU A 44 9.67 -15.93 2.64
C GLU A 44 8.34 -16.09 1.89
N ASP A 45 7.36 -16.78 2.50
CA ASP A 45 6.08 -17.13 1.86
C ASP A 45 4.97 -16.12 2.14
N ASN A 46 5.21 -15.10 2.98
CA ASN A 46 4.20 -14.09 3.25
C ASN A 46 3.90 -13.24 2.01
N PHE A 47 2.70 -12.65 1.99
CA PHE A 47 2.20 -11.86 0.86
C PHE A 47 3.19 -10.79 0.38
N VAL A 48 3.77 -10.03 1.31
CA VAL A 48 4.65 -8.90 0.96
C VAL A 48 5.95 -9.36 0.32
N ASN A 49 6.54 -10.46 0.83
CA ASN A 49 7.75 -11.03 0.23
C ASN A 49 7.47 -11.67 -1.12
N GLN A 50 6.34 -12.37 -1.28
CA GLN A 50 5.92 -12.89 -2.58
C GLN A 50 5.67 -11.77 -3.59
N LEU A 51 5.04 -10.67 -3.17
CA LEU A 51 4.87 -9.50 -4.03
C LEU A 51 6.22 -8.89 -4.42
N LYS A 52 7.17 -8.81 -3.48
CA LYS A 52 8.54 -8.34 -3.75
C LYS A 52 9.26 -9.21 -4.79
N LEU A 53 9.13 -10.54 -4.69
CA LEU A 53 9.68 -11.43 -5.71
C LEU A 53 9.07 -11.18 -7.08
N LYS A 54 7.76 -10.92 -7.13
CA LYS A 54 7.07 -10.57 -8.38
C LYS A 54 7.53 -9.24 -8.97
N THR A 55 7.83 -8.23 -8.16
CA THR A 55 8.40 -6.98 -8.68
C THR A 55 9.77 -7.23 -9.32
N ILE A 56 10.62 -8.03 -8.68
CA ILE A 56 11.95 -8.39 -9.20
C ILE A 56 11.83 -9.18 -10.53
N GLU A 57 10.99 -10.21 -10.59
CA GLU A 57 10.72 -11.00 -11.80
C GLU A 57 10.28 -10.12 -12.98
N ASN A 58 9.47 -9.10 -12.70
CA ASN A 58 8.97 -8.15 -13.70
C ASN A 58 9.92 -6.97 -13.93
N LYS A 59 11.13 -6.98 -13.37
CA LYS A 59 12.15 -5.93 -13.51
C LYS A 59 11.69 -4.56 -12.99
N ILE A 60 10.81 -4.54 -12.01
CA ILE A 60 10.38 -3.33 -11.29
C ILE A 60 11.33 -3.16 -10.11
N ASN A 61 12.45 -2.47 -10.32
CA ASN A 61 13.54 -2.42 -9.33
C ASN A 61 13.44 -1.19 -8.40
N ASP A 62 12.62 -0.21 -8.75
CA ASP A 62 12.54 1.08 -8.06
C ASP A 62 11.40 1.12 -7.03
N VAL A 63 11.05 -0.03 -6.44
CA VAL A 63 9.97 -0.14 -5.46
C VAL A 63 10.47 -0.82 -4.18
N THR A 64 10.17 -0.21 -3.04
CA THR A 64 10.33 -0.83 -1.72
C THR A 64 8.97 -1.06 -1.09
N LEU A 65 8.72 -2.30 -0.66
CA LEU A 65 7.46 -2.71 -0.05
C LEU A 65 7.64 -2.84 1.47
N PHE A 66 6.73 -2.21 2.22
CA PHE A 66 6.72 -2.24 3.69
C PHE A 66 5.51 -3.02 4.19
N ASN A 67 5.75 -4.05 5.01
CA ASN A 67 4.70 -4.83 5.64
C ASN A 67 4.20 -4.10 6.90
N SER A 68 2.94 -3.72 6.90
CA SER A 68 2.25 -3.15 8.06
C SER A 68 0.99 -3.97 8.42
N GLY A 69 1.07 -5.29 8.29
CA GLY A 69 0.04 -6.22 8.74
C GLY A 69 0.06 -6.40 10.26
N VAL A 70 -1.12 -6.48 10.87
CA VAL A 70 -1.30 -6.77 12.30
C VAL A 70 -2.31 -7.90 12.46
N SER A 71 -1.85 -9.05 12.96
CA SER A 71 -2.73 -10.21 13.13
C SER A 71 -3.92 -9.91 14.03
N GLY A 72 -5.13 -10.27 13.55
CA GLY A 72 -6.37 -10.02 14.26
C GLY A 72 -6.93 -8.60 14.11
N GLU A 73 -6.30 -7.76 13.30
CA GLU A 73 -6.74 -6.37 13.11
C GLU A 73 -8.08 -6.27 12.38
N THR A 74 -8.93 -5.38 12.86
CA THR A 74 -10.20 -4.98 12.25
C THR A 74 -10.06 -3.64 11.52
N SER A 75 -11.08 -3.25 10.76
CA SER A 75 -11.14 -1.92 10.15
C SER A 75 -11.03 -0.79 11.18
N THR A 76 -11.59 -0.98 12.38
CA THR A 76 -11.44 -0.03 13.50
C THR A 76 -10.01 0.03 14.01
N GLY A 77 -9.32 -1.11 14.13
CA GLY A 77 -7.91 -1.15 14.53
C GLY A 77 -7.04 -0.37 13.56
N LEU A 78 -7.19 -0.62 12.27
CA LEU A 78 -6.47 0.10 11.23
C LEU A 78 -6.78 1.60 11.25
N LEU A 79 -8.07 2.00 11.39
CA LEU A 79 -8.48 3.40 11.48
C LEU A 79 -7.80 4.16 12.62
N ASN A 80 -7.47 3.46 13.73
CA ASN A 80 -6.84 4.09 14.88
C ASN A 80 -5.33 4.31 14.71
N ARG A 81 -4.65 3.58 13.79
CA ARG A 81 -3.18 3.65 13.67
C ARG A 81 -2.66 4.17 12.33
N TYR A 82 -3.45 4.14 11.25
CA TYR A 82 -2.94 4.40 9.89
C TYR A 82 -2.23 5.75 9.76
N LYS A 83 -2.72 6.81 10.40
CA LYS A 83 -2.12 8.14 10.33
C LYS A 83 -0.72 8.18 10.92
N TRP A 84 -0.56 7.57 12.08
CA TRP A 84 0.74 7.48 12.75
C TRP A 84 1.77 6.71 11.91
N VAL A 85 1.35 5.59 11.31
CA VAL A 85 2.26 4.81 10.44
C VAL A 85 2.64 5.58 9.17
N LEU A 86 1.75 6.43 8.65
CA LEU A 86 1.99 7.22 7.44
C LEU A 86 2.92 8.43 7.65
N GLU A 87 3.33 8.74 8.88
CA GLU A 87 4.30 9.81 9.18
C GLU A 87 5.66 9.59 8.49
N ASP A 88 6.02 8.34 8.17
CA ASP A 88 7.27 7.99 7.48
C ASP A 88 7.29 8.33 5.97
N ASN A 89 6.26 8.97 5.45
CA ASN A 89 6.12 9.39 4.05
C ASN A 89 6.24 8.24 3.04
N TYR A 90 5.11 7.67 2.66
CA TYR A 90 4.99 6.65 1.62
C TYR A 90 4.45 7.25 0.33
N ASP A 91 4.93 6.74 -0.81
CA ASP A 91 4.51 7.18 -2.15
C ASP A 91 3.24 6.44 -2.62
N GLY A 92 2.84 5.34 -1.95
CA GLY A 92 1.63 4.58 -2.24
C GLY A 92 1.20 3.68 -1.09
N VAL A 93 -0.06 3.30 -1.08
CA VAL A 93 -0.69 2.47 -0.05
C VAL A 93 -1.46 1.32 -0.67
N ILE A 94 -1.30 0.12 -0.13
CA ILE A 94 -2.17 -1.03 -0.41
C ILE A 94 -2.90 -1.37 0.88
N ILE A 95 -4.22 -1.58 0.81
CA ILE A 95 -5.07 -1.94 1.96
C ILE A 95 -5.77 -3.26 1.70
N LEU A 96 -5.61 -4.21 2.61
CA LEU A 96 -6.34 -5.48 2.68
C LEU A 96 -6.81 -5.67 4.11
N ILE A 97 -8.06 -5.28 4.40
CA ILE A 97 -8.63 -5.27 5.76
C ILE A 97 -10.12 -5.64 5.71
N GLY A 98 -10.65 -6.21 6.79
CA GLY A 98 -12.06 -6.53 6.95
C GLY A 98 -12.34 -8.01 7.22
N ALA A 99 -11.37 -8.93 7.06
CA ALA A 99 -11.58 -10.34 7.37
C ALA A 99 -11.98 -10.55 8.83
N ASN A 100 -11.29 -9.87 9.76
CA ASN A 100 -11.62 -9.96 11.18
C ASN A 100 -12.93 -9.25 11.53
N ASP A 101 -13.34 -8.24 10.78
CA ASP A 101 -14.67 -7.64 10.90
C ASP A 101 -15.74 -8.68 10.58
N ALA A 102 -15.62 -9.36 9.43
CA ALA A 102 -16.53 -10.42 9.03
C ALA A 102 -16.52 -11.59 10.03
N LEU A 103 -15.37 -12.11 10.41
CA LEU A 103 -15.25 -13.25 11.34
C LEU A 103 -15.84 -12.95 12.72
N ARG A 104 -15.89 -11.69 13.14
CA ARG A 104 -16.46 -11.25 14.41
C ARG A 104 -17.89 -10.73 14.29
N GLY A 105 -18.49 -10.77 13.11
CA GLY A 105 -19.84 -10.29 12.87
C GLY A 105 -20.00 -8.80 13.10
N ILE A 106 -18.93 -8.00 12.87
CA ILE A 106 -18.99 -6.53 12.97
C ILE A 106 -19.90 -6.01 11.87
N ASP A 107 -20.75 -5.04 12.20
CA ASP A 107 -21.67 -4.41 11.27
C ASP A 107 -20.94 -3.97 9.98
N PRO A 108 -21.37 -4.47 8.79
CA PRO A 108 -20.77 -4.09 7.51
C PRO A 108 -20.77 -2.58 7.26
N THR A 109 -21.77 -1.87 7.79
CA THR A 109 -21.84 -0.40 7.70
C THR A 109 -20.67 0.25 8.44
N LEU A 110 -20.33 -0.23 9.63
CA LEU A 110 -19.18 0.27 10.40
C LEU A 110 -17.87 -0.01 9.67
N THR A 111 -17.72 -1.25 9.16
CA THR A 111 -16.54 -1.64 8.35
C THR A 111 -16.37 -0.72 7.15
N SER A 112 -17.45 -0.48 6.40
CA SER A 112 -17.46 0.42 5.24
C SER A 112 -17.05 1.84 5.62
N GLN A 113 -17.64 2.42 6.66
CA GLN A 113 -17.34 3.77 7.12
C GLN A 113 -15.88 3.93 7.57
N ASN A 114 -15.32 2.92 8.22
CA ASN A 114 -13.92 2.96 8.65
C ASN A 114 -12.98 2.96 7.45
N ILE A 115 -13.21 2.09 6.46
CA ILE A 115 -12.42 2.04 5.23
C ILE A 115 -12.58 3.35 4.44
N GLU A 116 -13.80 3.87 4.30
CA GLU A 116 -14.07 5.13 3.61
C GLU A 116 -13.32 6.32 4.22
N LYS A 117 -13.25 6.41 5.56
CA LYS A 117 -12.48 7.45 6.26
C LYS A 117 -10.98 7.37 5.94
N ILE A 118 -10.43 6.16 5.88
CA ILE A 118 -9.02 5.96 5.53
C ILE A 118 -8.78 6.37 4.06
N LEU A 119 -9.63 5.91 3.14
CA LEU A 119 -9.53 6.24 1.72
C LEU A 119 -9.68 7.74 1.46
N SER A 120 -10.62 8.40 2.15
CA SER A 120 -10.84 9.85 2.06
C SER A 120 -9.61 10.63 2.50
N TYR A 121 -8.96 10.22 3.59
CA TYR A 121 -7.72 10.83 4.05
C TYR A 121 -6.58 10.65 3.04
N LEU A 122 -6.39 9.43 2.51
CA LEU A 122 -5.37 9.14 1.52
C LEU A 122 -5.58 9.93 0.22
N LYS A 123 -6.83 10.08 -0.20
CA LYS A 123 -7.23 10.90 -1.35
C LYS A 123 -6.92 12.39 -1.10
N GLU A 124 -7.26 12.93 0.07
CA GLU A 124 -6.92 14.31 0.45
C GLU A 124 -5.40 14.55 0.41
N LYS A 125 -4.63 13.58 0.87
CA LYS A 125 -3.16 13.62 0.82
C LYS A 125 -2.58 13.30 -0.56
N GLN A 126 -3.41 12.99 -1.55
CA GLN A 126 -3.00 12.60 -2.90
C GLN A 126 -2.07 11.37 -2.93
N ILE A 127 -2.23 10.45 -1.99
CA ILE A 127 -1.45 9.20 -1.93
C ILE A 127 -2.17 8.13 -2.77
N PRO A 128 -1.58 7.63 -3.85
CA PRO A 128 -2.12 6.53 -4.65
C PRO A 128 -2.46 5.33 -3.76
N THR A 129 -3.68 4.82 -3.88
CA THR A 129 -4.16 3.75 -3.00
C THR A 129 -4.80 2.62 -3.79
N MET A 130 -4.42 1.38 -3.44
CA MET A 130 -5.07 0.17 -3.91
C MET A 130 -5.85 -0.46 -2.75
N LEU A 131 -7.16 -0.62 -2.90
CA LEU A 131 -8.00 -1.37 -1.98
C LEU A 131 -8.22 -2.78 -2.52
N ILE A 132 -7.75 -3.80 -1.77
CA ILE A 132 -7.97 -5.20 -2.10
C ILE A 132 -9.26 -5.65 -1.42
N GLY A 133 -10.25 -6.00 -2.24
CA GLY A 133 -11.55 -6.48 -1.76
C GLY A 133 -11.51 -7.93 -1.27
N MET A 134 -12.43 -8.24 -0.37
CA MET A 134 -12.66 -9.60 0.11
C MET A 134 -14.16 -9.91 0.22
N LYS A 135 -14.49 -11.17 0.42
CA LYS A 135 -15.87 -11.64 0.60
C LYS A 135 -16.05 -12.21 1.99
N ALA A 136 -17.21 -11.99 2.56
CA ALA A 136 -17.60 -12.63 3.81
C ALA A 136 -17.81 -14.14 3.62
N PRO A 137 -17.53 -14.96 4.66
CA PRO A 137 -17.92 -16.37 4.67
C PRO A 137 -19.45 -16.54 4.52
N ASN A 138 -19.86 -17.50 3.70
CA ASN A 138 -21.29 -17.70 3.37
C ASN A 138 -22.16 -18.12 4.57
N ASN A 139 -21.58 -18.58 5.66
CA ASN A 139 -22.29 -19.05 6.86
C ASN A 139 -22.72 -17.92 7.80
N LEU A 140 -22.48 -16.64 7.46
CA LEU A 140 -22.86 -15.49 8.28
C LEU A 140 -24.28 -14.97 8.02
N GLY A 141 -25.04 -15.66 7.17
CA GLY A 141 -26.39 -15.27 6.77
C GLY A 141 -26.40 -14.35 5.54
N GLU A 142 -27.44 -14.52 4.72
CA GLU A 142 -27.51 -13.88 3.40
C GLU A 142 -27.46 -12.35 3.47
N ILE A 143 -28.19 -11.76 4.41
CA ILE A 143 -28.23 -10.29 4.57
C ILE A 143 -26.81 -9.75 4.85
N TYR A 144 -26.12 -10.31 5.86
CA TYR A 144 -24.79 -9.90 6.23
C TYR A 144 -23.80 -10.07 5.07
N VAL A 145 -23.82 -11.24 4.41
CA VAL A 145 -22.92 -11.54 3.30
C VAL A 145 -23.10 -10.57 2.14
N ASN A 146 -24.35 -10.25 1.79
CA ASN A 146 -24.64 -9.30 0.72
C ASN A 146 -24.17 -7.89 1.06
N GLU A 147 -24.43 -7.41 2.27
CA GLU A 147 -23.99 -6.09 2.75
C GLU A 147 -22.47 -5.99 2.81
N PHE A 148 -21.80 -7.00 3.37
CA PHE A 148 -20.33 -7.00 3.47
C PHE A 148 -19.69 -7.07 2.08
N ASN A 149 -20.17 -7.92 1.18
CA ASN A 149 -19.62 -8.08 -0.15
C ASN A 149 -19.80 -6.84 -1.03
N ALA A 150 -20.75 -5.97 -0.70
CA ALA A 150 -20.98 -4.69 -1.40
C ALA A 150 -20.01 -3.59 -0.99
N ILE A 151 -19.26 -3.72 0.12
CA ILE A 151 -18.38 -2.68 0.64
C ILE A 151 -17.34 -2.26 -0.39
N TYR A 152 -16.55 -3.22 -0.87
CA TYR A 152 -15.38 -2.92 -1.71
C TYR A 152 -15.75 -2.38 -3.10
N PRO A 153 -16.72 -2.96 -3.83
CA PRO A 153 -17.18 -2.39 -5.09
C PRO A 153 -17.77 -0.98 -4.98
N LYS A 154 -18.34 -0.64 -3.79
CA LYS A 154 -18.90 0.69 -3.55
C LYS A 154 -17.82 1.73 -3.24
N LEU A 155 -16.70 1.31 -2.68
CA LEU A 155 -15.60 2.19 -2.25
C LEU A 155 -14.47 2.32 -3.30
N SER A 156 -14.55 1.58 -4.43
CA SER A 156 -13.55 1.56 -5.50
C SER A 156 -13.68 2.70 -6.49
#